data_02ae0ee55932fa1d531a14d010e68dbd
#
_entry.id   02ae0ee55932fa1d531a14d010e68dbd
#
_cell.length_a   1.000
_cell.length_b   1.000
_cell.length_c   1.000
_cell.angle_alpha   90.00
_cell.angle_beta   90.00
_cell.angle_gamma   90.00
#
_symmetry.space_group_name_H-M   'P 1'
#
loop_
_entity.id
_entity.type
_entity.pdbx_description
1 polymer ?
#
loop_
_entity_poly.entity_id
_entity_poly.type
_entity_poly.pdbx_seq_one_letter_code
_entity_poly.pdbx_strand_id
1 'polypeptide(L)'
;MSLLTGVIMTLEEKIVAMLEENKTPYEIYEHEPVYTNPAMAEALNVTEAETVKSLVLKTKENEMIVLVLPGNKKVNWKQAAKGANTKKVSFAKPEAVSEAVGCEVGCVPPFGHLTPLPIYMDPELAKKPYVYFNPGVHDKSFKIKAWDLKKLCEPKMI
;
A
#
# COMPACT_ATOMS: atom_id res chain seq x y z
N MET A 1 -15.47 19.15 -7.69
CA MET A 1 -14.22 19.70 -8.20
C MET A 1 -13.55 20.57 -7.19
N SER A 2 -12.51 20.02 -6.62
CA SER A 2 -11.74 20.75 -5.60
C SER A 2 -11.04 21.98 -6.15
N LEU A 3 -10.73 22.03 -7.42
CA LEU A 3 -10.05 23.17 -8.05
C LEU A 3 -10.81 24.48 -7.92
N LEU A 4 -12.14 24.43 -8.04
CA LEU A 4 -12.97 25.62 -7.96
C LEU A 4 -13.07 26.18 -6.54
N THR A 5 -12.87 25.32 -5.54
CA THR A 5 -12.97 25.68 -4.13
C THR A 5 -11.61 25.87 -3.48
N GLY A 6 -10.52 25.50 -4.18
CA GLY A 6 -9.18 25.46 -3.60
C GLY A 6 -8.96 24.34 -2.60
N VAL A 7 -9.85 23.39 -2.51
CA VAL A 7 -9.72 22.26 -1.60
C VAL A 7 -8.76 21.22 -2.18
N ILE A 8 -7.79 20.80 -1.36
CA ILE A 8 -6.85 19.73 -1.71
C ILE A 8 -7.35 18.44 -1.07
N MET A 9 -7.51 17.39 -1.89
CA MET A 9 -7.96 16.09 -1.39
C MET A 9 -6.83 15.40 -0.64
N THR A 10 -7.18 14.80 0.48
CA THR A 10 -6.27 13.93 1.23
C THR A 10 -6.07 12.62 0.45
N LEU A 11 -5.05 11.86 0.81
CA LEU A 11 -4.80 10.57 0.19
C LEU A 11 -5.98 9.62 0.43
N GLU A 12 -6.54 9.62 1.63
CA GLU A 12 -7.74 8.84 1.95
C GLU A 12 -8.91 9.20 1.04
N GLU A 13 -9.16 10.49 0.83
CA GLU A 13 -10.23 10.95 -0.05
C GLU A 13 -10.00 10.53 -1.50
N LYS A 14 -8.76 10.55 -1.96
CA LYS A 14 -8.42 10.08 -3.31
C LYS A 14 -8.68 8.59 -3.46
N ILE A 15 -8.38 7.81 -2.43
CA ILE A 15 -8.64 6.37 -2.42
C ILE A 15 -10.16 6.12 -2.49
N VAL A 16 -10.94 6.81 -1.67
CA VAL A 16 -12.40 6.67 -1.70
C VAL A 16 -12.96 7.03 -3.08
N ALA A 17 -12.50 8.13 -3.66
CA ALA A 17 -12.93 8.55 -4.99
C ALA A 17 -12.62 7.48 -6.04
N MET A 18 -11.43 6.89 -5.98
CA MET A 18 -11.02 5.82 -6.89
C MET A 18 -11.91 4.59 -6.75
N LEU A 19 -12.18 4.18 -5.51
CA LEU A 19 -13.03 3.02 -5.24
C LEU A 19 -14.46 3.26 -5.75
N GLU A 20 -15.01 4.45 -5.53
CA GLU A 20 -16.34 4.82 -5.99
C GLU A 20 -16.41 4.88 -7.51
N GLU A 21 -15.44 5.48 -8.17
CA GLU A 21 -15.37 5.55 -9.64
C GLU A 21 -15.34 4.17 -10.30
N ASN A 22 -14.62 3.23 -9.68
CA ASN A 22 -14.48 1.87 -10.18
C ASN A 22 -15.59 0.94 -9.68
N LYS A 23 -16.55 1.47 -8.92
CA LYS A 23 -17.64 0.69 -8.33
C LYS A 23 -17.13 -0.51 -7.54
N THR A 24 -16.01 -0.32 -6.84
CA THR A 24 -15.36 -1.35 -6.03
C THR A 24 -15.99 -1.37 -4.65
N PRO A 25 -16.54 -2.50 -4.20
CA PRO A 25 -17.07 -2.60 -2.83
C PRO A 25 -15.93 -2.49 -1.80
N TYR A 26 -16.16 -1.75 -0.75
CA TYR A 26 -15.18 -1.57 0.32
C TYR A 26 -15.88 -1.32 1.65
N GLU A 27 -15.14 -1.56 2.74
CA GLU A 27 -15.58 -1.22 4.09
C GLU A 27 -14.48 -0.40 4.75
N ILE A 28 -14.88 0.55 5.57
CA ILE A 28 -13.96 1.40 6.33
C ILE A 28 -14.11 1.04 7.80
N TYR A 29 -12.98 0.81 8.47
CA TYR A 29 -12.92 0.53 9.92
C TYR A 29 -12.15 1.64 10.60
N GLU A 30 -12.75 2.25 11.60
CA GLU A 30 -12.08 3.23 12.46
C GLU A 30 -11.58 2.48 13.70
N HIS A 31 -10.37 2.80 14.16
CA HIS A 31 -9.75 2.15 15.31
C HIS A 31 -8.72 3.07 15.93
N GLU A 32 -8.21 2.68 17.10
CA GLU A 32 -7.09 3.39 17.71
C GLU A 32 -5.90 3.39 16.76
N PRO A 33 -5.05 4.43 16.77
CA PRO A 33 -3.90 4.45 15.89
C PRO A 33 -3.02 3.22 16.03
N VAL A 34 -2.65 2.61 14.90
CA VAL A 34 -1.76 1.46 14.84
C VAL A 34 -0.61 1.76 13.89
N TYR A 35 0.57 1.23 14.20
CA TYR A 35 1.80 1.56 13.47
C TYR A 35 2.48 0.33 12.89
N THR A 36 1.95 -0.87 13.16
CA THR A 36 2.52 -2.13 12.67
C THR A 36 1.40 -3.03 12.14
N ASN A 37 1.76 -3.98 11.29
CA ASN A 37 0.78 -4.96 10.80
C ASN A 37 0.24 -5.86 11.91
N PRO A 38 1.04 -6.32 12.90
CA PRO A 38 0.48 -7.05 14.03
C PRO A 38 -0.56 -6.24 14.80
N ALA A 39 -0.30 -4.96 15.09
CA ALA A 39 -1.25 -4.10 15.78
C ALA A 39 -2.51 -3.86 14.95
N MET A 40 -2.37 -3.70 13.66
CA MET A 40 -3.50 -3.55 12.73
C MET A 40 -4.38 -4.80 12.73
N ALA A 41 -3.76 -5.97 12.65
CA ALA A 41 -4.47 -7.24 12.67
C ALA A 41 -5.26 -7.42 13.97
N GLU A 42 -4.65 -7.07 15.10
CA GLU A 42 -5.30 -7.14 16.40
C GLU A 42 -6.50 -6.17 16.47
N ALA A 43 -6.32 -4.93 16.04
CA ALA A 43 -7.38 -3.93 16.06
C ALA A 43 -8.57 -4.33 15.18
N LEU A 44 -8.32 -5.00 14.06
CA LEU A 44 -9.34 -5.44 13.13
C LEU A 44 -9.88 -6.86 13.42
N ASN A 45 -9.25 -7.56 14.35
CA ASN A 45 -9.57 -8.96 14.66
C ASN A 45 -9.45 -9.87 13.42
N VAL A 46 -8.35 -9.71 12.70
CA VAL A 46 -8.00 -10.51 11.53
C VAL A 46 -6.58 -11.05 11.68
N THR A 47 -6.15 -11.89 10.75
CA THR A 47 -4.77 -12.40 10.76
C THR A 47 -3.83 -11.37 10.14
N GLU A 48 -2.55 -11.41 10.51
CA GLU A 48 -1.55 -10.53 9.89
C GLU A 48 -1.43 -10.78 8.38
N ALA A 49 -1.65 -12.03 7.95
CA ALA A 49 -1.58 -12.39 6.53
C ALA A 49 -2.66 -11.70 5.69
N GLU A 50 -3.76 -11.29 6.32
CA GLU A 50 -4.83 -10.56 5.64
C GLU A 50 -4.57 -9.07 5.56
N THR A 51 -3.60 -8.56 6.30
CA THR A 51 -3.23 -7.15 6.21
C THR A 51 -2.23 -6.93 5.08
N VAL A 52 -2.25 -5.74 4.51
CA VAL A 52 -1.34 -5.36 3.43
C VAL A 52 -0.17 -4.57 4.01
N LYS A 53 1.02 -4.93 3.60
CA LYS A 53 2.24 -4.21 3.92
C LYS A 53 2.77 -3.58 2.64
N SER A 54 2.93 -2.27 2.63
CA SER A 54 3.47 -1.53 1.49
C SER A 54 4.81 -0.93 1.90
N LEU A 55 5.88 -1.41 1.30
CA LEU A 55 7.24 -1.00 1.63
C LEU A 55 7.82 -0.22 0.47
N VAL A 56 8.40 0.94 0.75
CA VAL A 56 9.11 1.70 -0.27
C VAL A 56 10.57 1.27 -0.24
N LEU A 57 11.02 0.74 -1.37
CA LEU A 57 12.38 0.25 -1.55
C LEU A 57 13.11 1.13 -2.54
N LYS A 58 14.43 1.13 -2.44
CA LYS A 58 15.31 1.84 -3.36
C LYS A 58 16.13 0.81 -4.14
N THR A 59 16.16 0.98 -5.46
CA THR A 59 16.98 0.14 -6.33
C THR A 59 18.42 0.59 -6.32
N LYS A 60 19.31 -0.22 -6.87
CA LYS A 60 20.73 0.14 -7.04
C LYS A 60 20.89 1.43 -7.85
N GLU A 61 19.96 1.69 -8.77
CA GLU A 61 19.96 2.90 -9.62
C GLU A 61 19.31 4.11 -8.93
N ASN A 62 19.03 4.02 -7.63
CA ASN A 62 18.39 5.06 -6.82
C ASN A 62 16.95 5.38 -7.22
N GLU A 63 16.26 4.44 -7.85
CA GLU A 63 14.84 4.59 -8.13
C GLU A 63 14.04 4.03 -6.96
N MET A 64 12.94 4.69 -6.59
CA MET A 64 12.05 4.19 -5.57
C MET A 64 10.95 3.35 -6.18
N ILE A 65 10.61 2.24 -5.52
CA ILE A 65 9.53 1.34 -5.90
C ILE A 65 8.73 0.98 -4.65
N VAL A 66 7.52 0.52 -4.83
CA VAL A 66 6.69 0.02 -3.73
C VAL A 66 6.54 -1.48 -3.87
N LEU A 67 6.86 -2.21 -2.82
CA LEU A 67 6.61 -3.65 -2.73
C LEU A 67 5.41 -3.88 -1.82
N VAL A 68 4.39 -4.55 -2.35
CA VAL A 68 3.16 -4.85 -1.64
C VAL A 68 3.12 -6.34 -1.34
N LEU A 69 2.99 -6.71 -0.06
CA LEU A 69 3.05 -8.10 0.38
C LEU A 69 2.16 -8.31 1.60
N PRO A 70 1.86 -9.60 1.95
CA PRO A 70 1.11 -9.88 3.17
C PRO A 70 1.84 -9.37 4.41
N GLY A 71 1.08 -8.87 5.38
CA GLY A 71 1.63 -8.22 6.57
C GLY A 71 2.53 -9.09 7.43
N ASN A 72 2.37 -10.42 7.37
CA ASN A 72 3.18 -11.37 8.13
C ASN A 72 4.45 -11.80 7.40
N LYS A 73 4.65 -11.34 6.17
CA LYS A 73 5.75 -11.81 5.32
C LYS A 73 6.92 -10.83 5.37
N LYS A 74 8.12 -11.36 5.40
CA LYS A 74 9.35 -10.56 5.29
C LYS A 74 9.75 -10.42 3.84
N VAL A 75 10.49 -9.36 3.53
CA VAL A 75 11.00 -9.14 2.18
C VAL A 75 11.99 -10.24 1.82
N ASN A 76 11.76 -10.87 0.67
CA ASN A 76 12.76 -11.71 0.03
C ASN A 76 13.58 -10.80 -0.89
N TRP A 77 14.73 -10.35 -0.43
CA TRP A 77 15.54 -9.35 -1.12
C TRP A 77 15.96 -9.76 -2.52
N LYS A 78 16.30 -11.03 -2.69
CA LYS A 78 16.69 -11.55 -4.01
C LYS A 78 15.53 -11.56 -4.99
N GLN A 79 14.37 -12.01 -4.53
CA GLN A 79 13.16 -12.05 -5.35
C GLN A 79 12.73 -10.64 -5.73
N ALA A 80 12.75 -9.71 -4.78
CA ALA A 80 12.38 -8.34 -5.02
C ALA A 80 13.30 -7.66 -6.03
N ALA A 81 14.62 -7.86 -5.90
CA ALA A 81 15.59 -7.31 -6.83
C ALA A 81 15.41 -7.89 -8.24
N LYS A 82 15.21 -9.20 -8.32
CA LYS A 82 14.97 -9.88 -9.60
C LYS A 82 13.69 -9.37 -10.26
N GLY A 83 12.60 -9.26 -9.50
CA GLY A 83 11.33 -8.77 -9.99
C GLY A 83 11.41 -7.33 -10.48
N ALA A 84 12.18 -6.49 -9.82
CA ALA A 84 12.39 -5.10 -10.18
C ALA A 84 13.48 -4.91 -11.24
N ASN A 85 14.06 -5.99 -11.73
CA ASN A 85 15.12 -5.98 -12.75
C ASN A 85 16.32 -5.10 -12.32
N THR A 86 16.76 -5.28 -11.10
CA THR A 86 17.91 -4.58 -10.53
C THR A 86 18.78 -5.57 -9.75
N LYS A 87 20.03 -5.19 -9.50
CA LYS A 87 20.95 -6.06 -8.77
C LYS A 87 20.72 -6.08 -7.29
N LYS A 88 20.18 -4.99 -6.73
CA LYS A 88 19.99 -4.86 -5.29
C LYS A 88 18.85 -3.89 -4.99
N VAL A 89 18.06 -4.22 -3.97
CA VAL A 89 17.09 -3.32 -3.37
C VAL A 89 17.36 -3.19 -1.88
N SER A 90 17.02 -2.05 -1.31
CA SER A 90 17.13 -1.78 0.12
C SER A 90 15.98 -0.88 0.53
N PHE A 91 15.77 -0.70 1.84
CA PHE A 91 14.75 0.23 2.29
C PHE A 91 15.10 1.66 1.85
N ALA A 92 14.10 2.38 1.35
CA ALA A 92 14.25 3.81 1.11
C ALA A 92 14.27 4.54 2.47
N LYS A 93 14.95 5.68 2.51
CA LYS A 93 15.01 6.49 3.73
C LYS A 93 13.63 7.09 4.05
N PRO A 94 13.22 7.14 5.33
CA PRO A 94 11.92 7.71 5.71
C PRO A 94 11.67 9.11 5.15
N GLU A 95 12.68 9.97 5.13
CA GLU A 95 12.57 11.33 4.59
C GLU A 95 12.28 11.31 3.09
N ALA A 96 12.93 10.42 2.36
CA ALA A 96 12.70 10.27 0.92
C ALA A 96 11.30 9.74 0.62
N VAL A 97 10.79 8.83 1.47
CA VAL A 97 9.44 8.29 1.34
C VAL A 97 8.41 9.39 1.57
N SER A 98 8.55 10.15 2.66
CA SER A 98 7.63 11.25 2.97
C SER A 98 7.58 12.29 1.85
N GLU A 99 8.73 12.63 1.30
CA GLU A 99 8.84 13.58 0.21
C GLU A 99 8.19 13.07 -1.08
N ALA A 100 8.42 11.79 -1.43
CA ALA A 100 7.92 11.21 -2.67
C ALA A 100 6.44 10.88 -2.63
N VAL A 101 5.93 10.40 -1.49
CA VAL A 101 4.58 9.86 -1.35
C VAL A 101 3.64 10.80 -0.61
N GLY A 102 4.18 11.65 0.24
CA GLY A 102 3.38 12.59 1.02
C GLY A 102 2.74 11.98 2.26
N CYS A 103 3.23 10.82 2.71
CA CYS A 103 2.77 10.18 3.94
C CYS A 103 3.93 9.51 4.65
N GLU A 104 3.71 9.17 5.92
CA GLU A 104 4.74 8.51 6.74
C GLU A 104 5.00 7.08 6.29
N VAL A 105 6.20 6.58 6.58
CA VAL A 105 6.53 5.17 6.47
C VAL A 105 5.53 4.37 7.29
N GLY A 106 4.98 3.30 6.73
CA GLY A 106 3.94 2.51 7.38
C GLY A 106 2.52 2.95 7.04
N CYS A 107 2.35 4.12 6.44
CA CYS A 107 1.06 4.61 5.96
C CYS A 107 0.93 4.61 4.44
N VAL A 108 1.93 4.11 3.73
CA VAL A 108 1.94 4.16 2.26
C VAL A 108 0.85 3.24 1.69
N PRO A 109 -0.11 3.78 0.94
CA PRO A 109 -1.13 2.94 0.33
C PRO A 109 -0.57 2.22 -0.91
N PRO A 110 -1.17 1.08 -1.28
CA PRO A 110 -0.62 0.24 -2.37
C PRO A 110 -1.02 0.68 -3.77
N PHE A 111 -1.43 1.93 -3.96
CA PHE A 111 -1.92 2.40 -5.26
C PHE A 111 -0.92 3.32 -5.94
N GLY A 112 -0.20 2.78 -6.93
CA GLY A 112 0.89 3.50 -7.61
C GLY A 112 0.49 4.77 -8.31
N HIS A 113 -0.72 4.84 -8.83
CA HIS A 113 -1.19 6.06 -9.52
C HIS A 113 -1.53 7.20 -8.56
N LEU A 114 -1.71 6.88 -7.27
CA LEU A 114 -1.90 7.88 -6.22
C LEU A 114 -0.58 8.24 -5.55
N THR A 115 0.39 7.34 -5.66
CA THR A 115 1.75 7.51 -5.16
C THR A 115 2.65 7.25 -6.37
N PRO A 116 3.22 8.24 -7.04
CA PRO A 116 3.80 8.06 -8.38
C PRO A 116 5.06 7.18 -8.40
N LEU A 117 4.93 5.95 -7.94
CA LEU A 117 5.99 4.96 -7.86
C LEU A 117 5.51 3.64 -8.45
N PRO A 118 6.39 2.88 -9.13
CA PRO A 118 6.04 1.55 -9.63
C PRO A 118 5.66 0.61 -8.48
N ILE A 119 4.64 -0.21 -8.70
CA ILE A 119 4.15 -1.17 -7.71
C ILE A 119 4.55 -2.59 -8.13
N TYR A 120 5.11 -3.31 -7.16
CA TYR A 120 5.41 -4.74 -7.29
C TYR A 120 4.64 -5.48 -6.21
N MET A 121 4.00 -6.59 -6.55
CA MET A 121 3.15 -7.33 -5.62
C MET A 121 3.59 -8.78 -5.46
N ASP A 122 3.60 -9.23 -4.21
CA ASP A 122 3.81 -10.64 -3.89
C ASP A 122 2.56 -11.42 -4.29
N PRO A 123 2.69 -12.51 -5.07
CA PRO A 123 1.53 -13.27 -5.53
C PRO A 123 0.67 -13.87 -4.42
N GLU A 124 1.23 -14.11 -3.24
CA GLU A 124 0.44 -14.63 -2.12
C GLU A 124 -0.65 -13.69 -1.67
N LEU A 125 -0.41 -12.38 -1.78
CA LEU A 125 -1.41 -11.38 -1.41
C LEU A 125 -2.63 -11.48 -2.32
N ALA A 126 -2.41 -11.68 -3.61
CA ALA A 126 -3.49 -11.77 -4.59
C ALA A 126 -4.37 -13.01 -4.43
N LYS A 127 -3.90 -14.01 -3.67
CA LYS A 127 -4.65 -15.26 -3.43
C LYS A 127 -5.65 -15.16 -2.28
N LYS A 128 -5.60 -14.09 -1.49
CA LYS A 128 -6.51 -13.90 -0.37
C LYS A 128 -7.91 -13.54 -0.86
N PRO A 129 -8.99 -13.89 -0.14
CA PRO A 129 -10.32 -13.41 -0.52
C PRO A 129 -10.48 -11.92 -0.25
N TYR A 130 -10.02 -11.44 0.91
CA TYR A 130 -10.08 -10.05 1.30
C TYR A 130 -8.76 -9.61 1.88
N VAL A 131 -8.46 -8.32 1.76
CA VAL A 131 -7.26 -7.70 2.34
C VAL A 131 -7.64 -6.39 3.03
N TYR A 132 -6.82 -6.02 4.00
CA TYR A 132 -7.00 -4.80 4.78
C TYR A 132 -5.77 -3.93 4.59
N PHE A 133 -5.98 -2.68 4.19
CA PHE A 133 -4.87 -1.78 3.92
C PHE A 133 -5.05 -0.42 4.59
N ASN A 134 -3.94 0.28 4.73
CA ASN A 134 -3.89 1.60 5.32
C ASN A 134 -4.15 2.66 4.26
N PRO A 135 -5.07 3.61 4.51
CA PRO A 135 -5.39 4.66 3.53
C PRO A 135 -4.52 5.92 3.64
N GLY A 136 -3.35 5.82 4.29
CA GLY A 136 -2.48 6.96 4.49
C GLY A 136 -2.58 7.58 5.88
N VAL A 137 -3.38 6.99 6.77
CA VAL A 137 -3.53 7.40 8.17
C VAL A 137 -3.47 6.19 9.08
N HIS A 138 -3.16 6.39 10.36
CA HIS A 138 -2.95 5.28 11.30
C HIS A 138 -4.22 4.79 12.00
N ASP A 139 -5.30 5.55 11.97
CA ASP A 139 -6.51 5.29 12.74
C ASP A 139 -7.68 4.73 11.92
N LYS A 140 -7.42 4.38 10.68
CA LYS A 140 -8.42 3.77 9.79
C LYS A 140 -7.80 2.67 8.97
N SER A 141 -8.62 1.70 8.57
CA SER A 141 -8.23 0.64 7.65
C SER A 141 -9.38 0.38 6.69
N PHE A 142 -9.04 0.05 5.47
CA PHE A 142 -10.01 -0.29 4.43
C PHE A 142 -9.94 -1.78 4.13
N LYS A 143 -11.09 -2.37 3.89
CA LYS A 143 -11.22 -3.77 3.47
C LYS A 143 -11.73 -3.82 2.05
N ILE A 144 -11.03 -4.52 1.17
CA ILE A 144 -11.49 -4.79 -0.19
C ILE A 144 -11.12 -6.22 -0.57
N LYS A 145 -11.71 -6.71 -1.67
CA LYS A 145 -11.30 -8.01 -2.22
C LYS A 145 -9.87 -7.91 -2.74
N ALA A 146 -9.08 -8.95 -2.53
CA ALA A 146 -7.70 -8.98 -3.04
C ALA A 146 -7.66 -8.85 -4.56
N TRP A 147 -8.64 -9.43 -5.24
CA TRP A 147 -8.80 -9.30 -6.69
C TRP A 147 -8.92 -7.83 -7.11
N ASP A 148 -9.73 -7.07 -6.37
CA ASP A 148 -9.92 -5.64 -6.65
C ASP A 148 -8.65 -4.84 -6.37
N LEU A 149 -7.93 -5.19 -5.31
CA LEU A 149 -6.65 -4.55 -5.02
C LEU A 149 -5.69 -4.72 -6.19
N LYS A 150 -5.52 -5.94 -6.66
CA LYS A 150 -4.64 -6.24 -7.80
C LYS A 150 -5.07 -5.48 -9.04
N LYS A 151 -6.37 -5.46 -9.32
CA LYS A 151 -6.90 -4.76 -10.47
C LYS A 151 -6.64 -3.25 -10.42
N LEU A 152 -6.83 -2.64 -9.25
CA LEU A 152 -6.70 -1.20 -9.08
C LEU A 152 -5.26 -0.72 -9.03
N CYS A 153 -4.37 -1.48 -8.42
CA CYS A 153 -2.98 -1.04 -8.33
C CYS A 153 -2.11 -1.42 -9.52
N GLU A 154 -2.62 -2.28 -10.41
CA GLU A 154 -1.93 -2.69 -11.65
C GLU A 154 -0.45 -3.01 -11.42
N PRO A 155 -0.13 -3.95 -10.51
CA PRO A 155 1.25 -4.20 -10.14
C PRO A 155 1.95 -5.12 -11.11
N LYS A 156 3.28 -5.08 -11.07
CA LYS A 156 4.08 -6.19 -11.59
C LYS A 156 4.13 -7.24 -10.49
N MET A 157 3.84 -8.48 -10.85
CA MET A 157 3.94 -9.60 -9.90
C MET A 157 5.39 -10.06 -9.81
N ILE A 158 5.84 -10.36 -8.62
CA ILE A 158 7.22 -10.85 -8.42
C ILE A 158 7.28 -12.34 -8.15
#